data_9e2794791362682e0d1c02891db9cba6
#
_entry.id   9e2794791362682e0d1c02891db9cba6
#
_cell.length_a   1.000
_cell.length_b   1.000
_cell.length_c   1.000
_cell.angle_alpha   90.00
_cell.angle_beta   90.00
_cell.angle_gamma   90.00
#
_symmetry.space_group_name_H-M   'P 1'
#
loop_
_entity.id
_entity.type
_entity.pdbx_description
1 polymer ?
#
loop_
_entity_poly.entity_id
_entity_poly.type
_entity_poly.pdbx_seq_one_letter_code
_entity_poly.pdbx_strand_id
1 'polypeptide(L)'
;MASKKDKQKMQEETTNPNQKSNSNNNLNNSLNSRTPSSNWNLNNNFPRNNQTNSNQNNKQNNNQTSNNNSTSTNNQNNNKNSNNQGANNQVNNNQNESTHLIGAAKPVIKKNNYHLINNTDFTKMPVVNAVNTLIITAIDSGASDLHFDPTDDGILVRFRIDGELRNYAFLPLDIKQNVTTRIKIMAGMNITETRLPQDGAIKDSLNGKDLDLRVSSLPTKKGEKIVIRVMDYSMSLKGIEYLYFNETNYNKVLKMLSFPNGIILVTGATGTGKSTTLYSFLQKLNVEGTNLITVEDPVEMDIKGVNQVQVNSDIGLDFATVLRSILRQDPNVIMIGEIRDSETAQIAVRASITGHLVLSTIHTNNSLNTIERLLDMDVERYLLASALTGIVSQKLAVKLCDHCKQKRAVTVTEKNLFKAVLGLDINEIFDANPNGCNYCNHGYKGRIAIQEVLLINQEVRDAISAGIRKDELRSLVYSRDVITMLQDGLFKVVAGFTTTNEILKLIEVEDETHGIL
;
A
#
# COMPACT_ATOMS: atom_id res chain seq x y z
N MET A 1 11.67 66.81 -33.49
CA MET A 1 12.31 67.99 -32.84
C MET A 1 12.87 67.48 -31.53
N ALA A 2 14.12 67.19 -31.49
CA ALA A 2 15.23 67.87 -30.87
C ALA A 2 15.23 67.66 -29.32
N SER A 3 16.26 67.23 -28.60
CA SER A 3 17.71 67.21 -28.74
C SER A 3 18.24 66.69 -27.42
N LYS A 4 19.07 65.66 -27.37
CA LYS A 4 20.55 65.64 -27.19
C LYS A 4 21.12 66.38 -25.96
N LYS A 5 22.01 65.63 -25.27
CA LYS A 5 23.27 66.03 -24.55
C LYS A 5 23.11 66.39 -23.07
N ASP A 6 23.97 66.03 -22.13
CA ASP A 6 25.40 65.84 -22.03
C ASP A 6 25.73 64.92 -20.85
N LYS A 7 26.57 63.98 -20.84
CA LYS A 7 28.03 63.79 -20.84
C LYS A 7 28.78 64.44 -19.64
N GLN A 8 29.54 63.53 -18.99
CA GLN A 8 30.91 63.71 -18.43
C GLN A 8 30.96 64.28 -17.00
N LYS A 9 31.80 63.87 -16.11
CA LYS A 9 33.16 63.37 -15.92
C LYS A 9 33.37 63.36 -14.41
N MET A 10 34.22 62.75 -13.70
CA MET A 10 35.60 62.38 -13.65
C MET A 10 35.87 61.67 -12.33
N GLN A 11 36.58 60.56 -12.31
CA GLN A 11 38.02 60.39 -12.00
C GLN A 11 38.36 60.40 -10.51
N GLU A 12 38.86 59.25 -10.05
CA GLU A 12 40.23 58.85 -9.67
C GLU A 12 40.72 59.35 -8.29
N GLU A 13 41.18 58.38 -7.50
CA GLU A 13 42.56 58.25 -6.96
C GLU A 13 42.62 57.09 -5.96
N THR A 14 43.30 56.00 -6.30
CA THR A 14 44.67 55.60 -5.92
C THR A 14 44.95 55.62 -4.41
N THR A 15 45.32 54.50 -3.80
CA THR A 15 46.66 53.93 -3.68
C THR A 15 46.71 52.68 -2.81
N ASN A 16 47.45 51.70 -3.27
CA ASN A 16 48.08 50.56 -2.57
C ASN A 16 49.40 51.08 -1.96
N PRO A 17 50.28 50.41 -1.17
CA PRO A 17 50.48 48.95 -1.04
C PRO A 17 51.02 48.42 0.32
N ASN A 18 51.16 47.07 0.35
CA ASN A 18 52.23 46.28 1.03
C ASN A 18 52.26 46.14 2.56
N GLN A 19 52.06 44.87 3.03
CA GLN A 19 53.21 44.17 3.64
C GLN A 19 53.01 42.65 3.71
N LYS A 20 54.10 41.98 3.31
CA LYS A 20 54.35 40.53 3.34
C LYS A 20 54.54 40.02 4.76
N SER A 21 54.20 38.79 5.03
CA SER A 21 55.15 37.84 5.62
C SER A 21 54.66 36.39 5.48
N ASN A 22 55.59 35.58 5.02
CA ASN A 22 55.61 34.13 4.89
C ASN A 22 55.38 33.40 6.21
N SER A 23 54.80 32.23 6.13
CA SER A 23 55.51 30.99 6.50
C SER A 23 54.76 29.73 6.15
N ASN A 24 55.52 28.83 5.61
CA ASN A 24 55.24 27.49 5.11
C ASN A 24 54.79 26.47 6.17
N ASN A 25 54.21 25.40 5.63
CA ASN A 25 54.29 23.99 6.05
C ASN A 25 53.25 23.51 7.08
N ASN A 26 52.31 22.65 6.70
CA ASN A 26 52.52 21.21 6.65
C ASN A 26 51.23 20.50 6.20
N LEU A 27 51.37 19.76 5.13
CA LEU A 27 50.51 18.61 4.81
C LEU A 27 50.66 17.58 5.93
N ASN A 28 49.59 17.24 6.58
CA ASN A 28 49.46 15.91 7.14
C ASN A 28 47.98 15.44 7.13
N ASN A 29 47.81 14.36 6.42
CA ASN A 29 46.67 13.49 6.39
C ASN A 29 46.12 13.18 7.78
N SER A 30 44.84 13.40 8.01
CA SER A 30 44.08 12.56 8.89
C SER A 30 42.64 12.47 8.36
N LEU A 31 42.38 11.42 7.62
CA LEU A 31 41.06 10.83 7.40
C LEU A 31 40.52 10.40 8.77
N ASN A 32 39.85 11.31 9.45
CA ASN A 32 39.00 10.94 10.59
C ASN A 32 37.62 10.67 10.07
N SER A 33 37.36 9.37 9.88
CA SER A 33 36.02 8.80 9.80
C SER A 33 35.22 9.21 11.03
N ARG A 34 34.39 10.24 10.93
CA ARG A 34 33.33 10.49 11.91
C ARG A 34 32.14 9.59 11.53
N THR A 35 32.06 8.43 12.16
CA THR A 35 30.81 7.70 12.30
C THR A 35 29.79 8.59 13.02
N PRO A 36 28.54 8.72 12.53
CA PRO A 36 27.49 9.39 13.28
C PRO A 36 27.18 8.54 14.53
N SER A 37 27.59 8.99 15.70
CA SER A 37 27.13 8.45 16.97
C SER A 37 25.68 8.87 17.18
N SER A 38 24.75 8.19 16.54
CA SER A 38 23.34 8.30 16.88
C SER A 38 23.05 7.36 18.03
N ASN A 39 22.81 7.93 19.20
CA ASN A 39 22.18 7.23 20.32
C ASN A 39 20.75 6.83 19.91
N TRP A 40 20.61 5.69 19.25
CA TRP A 40 19.33 5.07 18.96
C TRP A 40 18.79 4.43 20.25
N ASN A 41 17.82 5.11 20.84
CA ASN A 41 17.06 4.55 21.95
C ASN A 41 16.00 3.59 21.37
N LEU A 42 16.34 2.30 21.30
CA LEU A 42 15.53 1.23 20.69
C LEU A 42 14.13 1.06 21.32
N ASN A 43 13.82 1.78 22.41
CA ASN A 43 12.61 1.51 23.20
C ASN A 43 11.43 2.45 22.96
N ASN A 44 11.55 3.58 22.25
CA ASN A 44 10.48 4.59 22.29
C ASN A 44 10.00 5.19 20.95
N ASN A 45 10.52 4.79 19.76
CA ASN A 45 10.33 5.60 18.54
C ASN A 45 9.35 5.04 17.51
N PHE A 46 8.54 4.03 17.85
CA PHE A 46 7.45 3.61 16.99
C PHE A 46 6.12 3.64 17.75
N PRO A 47 5.02 4.11 17.15
CA PRO A 47 3.72 4.09 17.81
C PRO A 47 3.33 2.67 18.19
N ARG A 48 3.27 2.39 19.49
CA ARG A 48 2.71 1.12 20.00
C ARG A 48 1.20 1.19 19.82
N ASN A 49 0.64 0.26 19.06
CA ASN A 49 -0.79 0.02 19.01
C ASN A 49 -1.25 -0.51 20.40
N ASN A 50 -1.51 0.37 21.34
CA ASN A 50 -2.24 0.03 22.55
C ASN A 50 -3.73 -0.01 22.19
N GLN A 51 -4.22 -1.18 21.82
CA GLN A 51 -5.64 -1.46 21.93
C GLN A 51 -5.97 -1.58 23.43
N THR A 52 -6.31 -0.47 24.04
CA THR A 52 -6.95 -0.45 25.35
C THR A 52 -8.39 -0.91 25.17
N ASN A 53 -8.65 -2.15 25.58
CA ASN A 53 -9.98 -2.61 25.90
C ASN A 53 -10.52 -1.76 27.05
N SER A 54 -11.32 -0.76 26.74
CA SER A 54 -12.11 -0.05 27.73
C SER A 54 -13.40 -0.81 27.99
N ASN A 55 -13.34 -1.80 28.86
CA ASN A 55 -14.52 -2.27 29.58
C ASN A 55 -14.85 -1.23 30.66
N GLN A 56 -15.74 -0.33 30.37
CA GLN A 56 -16.39 0.48 31.38
C GLN A 56 -17.58 -0.29 31.97
N ASN A 57 -17.34 -0.84 33.17
CA ASN A 57 -18.38 -1.23 34.11
C ASN A 57 -19.12 0.04 34.57
N ASN A 58 -20.36 0.23 34.11
CA ASN A 58 -21.32 1.10 34.78
C ASN A 58 -22.22 0.25 35.70
N LYS A 59 -21.89 0.29 37.00
CA LYS A 59 -22.82 -0.03 38.07
C LYS A 59 -23.77 1.17 38.23
N GLN A 60 -25.05 1.00 38.00
CA GLN A 60 -26.07 1.74 38.74
C GLN A 60 -27.22 0.81 39.13
N ASN A 61 -27.41 0.82 40.47
CA ASN A 61 -28.53 0.26 41.20
C ASN A 61 -29.88 0.77 40.66
N ASN A 62 -30.90 -0.09 40.58
CA ASN A 62 -32.08 0.15 41.39
C ASN A 62 -33.01 -1.07 41.41
N ASN A 63 -33.52 -1.25 42.62
CA ASN A 63 -34.43 -2.19 43.21
C ASN A 63 -35.77 -2.39 42.47
N GLN A 64 -36.28 -3.54 42.81
CA GLN A 64 -37.68 -3.94 43.22
C GLN A 64 -38.42 -4.82 42.23
N THR A 65 -38.62 -5.96 42.66
CA THR A 65 -39.78 -6.68 43.25
C THR A 65 -40.57 -7.59 42.34
N SER A 66 -40.63 -8.78 42.80
CA SER A 66 -41.79 -9.68 42.94
C SER A 66 -42.12 -10.69 41.83
N ASN A 67 -41.92 -11.88 42.21
CA ASN A 67 -42.88 -12.96 42.40
C ASN A 67 -43.26 -13.87 41.24
N ASN A 68 -42.99 -15.08 41.56
CA ASN A 68 -43.84 -16.31 41.64
C ASN A 68 -43.82 -17.33 40.49
N ASN A 69 -43.31 -18.47 40.95
CA ASN A 69 -43.94 -19.82 40.89
C ASN A 69 -44.09 -20.48 39.49
N SER A 70 -43.63 -21.60 39.35
CA SER A 70 -43.72 -22.92 39.93
C SER A 70 -43.55 -24.00 38.88
N THR A 71 -42.89 -24.98 39.27
CA THR A 71 -43.09 -26.45 39.29
C THR A 71 -42.80 -27.24 38.02
N SER A 72 -41.78 -28.04 38.10
CA SER A 72 -41.75 -29.52 38.15
C SER A 72 -42.23 -30.24 36.87
N THR A 73 -41.56 -31.18 36.36
CA THR A 73 -41.17 -32.51 36.84
C THR A 73 -40.42 -33.30 35.76
N ASN A 74 -39.38 -33.94 36.20
CA ASN A 74 -38.90 -35.30 35.95
C ASN A 74 -39.55 -36.19 34.87
N ASN A 75 -38.72 -36.87 34.06
CA ASN A 75 -38.39 -38.31 34.20
C ASN A 75 -37.48 -38.78 33.08
N GLN A 76 -36.39 -39.26 33.42
CA GLN A 76 -35.68 -40.55 33.35
C GLN A 76 -36.39 -41.69 32.59
N ASN A 77 -35.67 -42.35 31.71
CA ASN A 77 -35.17 -43.72 31.80
C ASN A 77 -34.78 -44.26 30.41
N ASN A 78 -33.52 -44.64 30.25
CA ASN A 78 -32.95 -46.02 30.32
C ASN A 78 -33.48 -47.02 29.30
N ASN A 79 -32.68 -47.55 28.44
CA ASN A 79 -31.88 -48.77 28.51
C ASN A 79 -31.67 -49.44 27.14
N LYS A 80 -30.43 -49.72 26.88
CA LYS A 80 -29.70 -51.00 26.65
C LYS A 80 -30.01 -51.85 25.42
N ASN A 81 -28.88 -52.09 24.74
CA ASN A 81 -28.34 -53.40 24.27
C ASN A 81 -29.13 -54.21 23.23
N SER A 82 -28.55 -54.74 22.22
CA SER A 82 -27.37 -55.65 22.10
C SER A 82 -27.22 -56.17 20.67
N ASN A 83 -26.00 -56.39 20.26
CA ASN A 83 -25.40 -57.45 19.49
C ASN A 83 -26.26 -58.37 18.60
N ASN A 84 -25.88 -58.64 17.33
CA ASN A 84 -25.04 -59.77 16.88
C ASN A 84 -25.01 -59.90 15.35
N GLN A 85 -23.85 -60.02 14.82
CA GLN A 85 -23.18 -61.03 14.01
C GLN A 85 -24.00 -61.85 12.99
N GLY A 86 -23.40 -61.94 11.80
CA GLY A 86 -23.35 -63.22 11.07
C GLY A 86 -23.65 -63.11 9.58
N ALA A 87 -22.66 -63.07 8.78
CA ALA A 87 -22.13 -64.06 7.88
C ALA A 87 -22.98 -64.51 6.64
N ASN A 88 -22.32 -64.26 5.51
CA ASN A 88 -22.11 -65.19 4.36
C ASN A 88 -23.24 -65.60 3.40
N ASN A 89 -22.85 -65.42 2.16
CA ASN A 89 -22.83 -66.31 1.00
C ASN A 89 -23.87 -66.20 -0.11
N GLN A 90 -23.26 -65.87 -1.26
CA GLN A 90 -23.31 -66.54 -2.58
C GLN A 90 -24.59 -66.52 -3.43
N VAL A 91 -24.35 -65.93 -4.62
CA VAL A 91 -24.58 -66.45 -5.99
C VAL A 91 -25.97 -66.98 -6.34
N ASN A 92 -26.65 -66.33 -7.28
CA ASN A 92 -26.84 -66.89 -8.64
C ASN A 92 -27.65 -65.95 -9.56
N ASN A 93 -27.24 -66.03 -10.83
CA ASN A 93 -27.89 -65.54 -12.05
C ASN A 93 -29.36 -65.89 -12.17
N ASN A 94 -30.15 -64.98 -12.75
CA ASN A 94 -30.75 -65.22 -14.06
C ASN A 94 -31.51 -64.02 -14.61
N GLN A 95 -31.42 -63.93 -15.92
CA GLN A 95 -32.05 -63.03 -16.88
C GLN A 95 -33.56 -62.93 -16.74
N ASN A 96 -34.20 -61.74 -16.94
CA ASN A 96 -35.02 -61.45 -18.11
C ASN A 96 -35.65 -60.06 -18.05
N GLU A 97 -35.41 -59.34 -19.14
CA GLU A 97 -36.26 -58.43 -19.93
C GLU A 97 -37.18 -57.38 -19.29
N SER A 98 -36.79 -56.16 -19.69
CA SER A 98 -37.60 -55.03 -20.21
C SER A 98 -38.70 -54.44 -19.35
N THR A 99 -38.47 -53.18 -18.98
CA THR A 99 -39.29 -52.03 -19.46
C THR A 99 -38.65 -50.71 -19.09
N HIS A 100 -38.57 -49.81 -20.07
CA HIS A 100 -38.08 -48.44 -20.00
C HIS A 100 -38.81 -47.64 -18.92
N LEU A 101 -38.04 -47.11 -17.95
CA LEU A 101 -38.32 -45.86 -17.27
C LEU A 101 -37.06 -45.04 -17.21
N ILE A 102 -37.06 -43.94 -17.97
CA ILE A 102 -36.01 -42.93 -17.98
C ILE A 102 -35.98 -42.25 -16.62
N GLY A 103 -35.22 -42.79 -15.69
CA GLY A 103 -34.85 -42.13 -14.45
C GLY A 103 -33.69 -41.19 -14.74
N ALA A 104 -33.94 -39.88 -14.66
CA ALA A 104 -32.88 -38.87 -14.73
C ALA A 104 -31.78 -39.20 -13.72
N ALA A 105 -30.60 -39.58 -14.25
CA ALA A 105 -29.44 -39.81 -13.44
C ALA A 105 -29.10 -38.47 -12.71
N LYS A 106 -29.10 -38.50 -11.38
CA LYS A 106 -28.57 -37.40 -10.59
C LYS A 106 -27.11 -37.16 -11.04
N PRO A 107 -26.71 -35.92 -11.34
CA PRO A 107 -25.36 -35.66 -11.77
C PRO A 107 -24.41 -36.10 -10.66
N VAL A 108 -23.49 -37.00 -11.01
CA VAL A 108 -22.36 -37.36 -10.17
C VAL A 108 -21.46 -36.12 -10.12
N ILE A 109 -21.49 -35.41 -9.01
CA ILE A 109 -20.59 -34.29 -8.74
C ILE A 109 -19.17 -34.88 -8.70
N LYS A 110 -18.41 -34.71 -9.77
CA LYS A 110 -16.96 -34.99 -9.75
C LYS A 110 -16.37 -34.09 -8.67
N LYS A 111 -15.81 -34.68 -7.60
CA LYS A 111 -15.04 -33.93 -6.60
C LYS A 111 -13.83 -33.35 -7.32
N ASN A 112 -13.87 -32.04 -7.60
CA ASN A 112 -12.73 -31.31 -8.09
C ASN A 112 -11.64 -31.33 -7.00
N ASN A 113 -10.39 -31.63 -7.38
CA ASN A 113 -9.25 -31.72 -6.47
C ASN A 113 -8.70 -30.33 -6.04
N TYR A 114 -9.58 -29.39 -5.72
CA TYR A 114 -9.16 -28.12 -5.16
C TYR A 114 -9.03 -28.24 -3.63
N HIS A 115 -7.86 -27.85 -3.10
CA HIS A 115 -7.74 -27.61 -1.67
C HIS A 115 -8.48 -26.30 -1.35
N LEU A 116 -9.65 -26.39 -0.75
CA LEU A 116 -10.52 -25.28 -0.40
C LEU A 116 -10.39 -24.98 1.10
N ILE A 117 -10.36 -23.67 1.43
CA ILE A 117 -10.40 -23.21 2.83
C ILE A 117 -11.83 -23.37 3.39
N ASN A 118 -12.85 -23.15 2.56
CA ASN A 118 -14.24 -23.26 2.94
C ASN A 118 -14.96 -24.31 2.08
N ASN A 119 -15.55 -25.31 2.73
CA ASN A 119 -16.32 -26.40 2.12
C ASN A 119 -17.84 -26.21 2.28
N THR A 120 -18.32 -25.00 2.55
CA THR A 120 -19.76 -24.70 2.67
C THR A 120 -20.47 -25.02 1.36
N ASP A 121 -21.63 -25.66 1.47
CA ASP A 121 -22.51 -25.92 0.34
C ASP A 121 -23.38 -24.68 0.06
N PHE A 122 -22.91 -23.85 -0.85
CA PHE A 122 -23.57 -22.59 -1.23
C PHE A 122 -24.88 -22.80 -2.03
N THR A 123 -25.21 -24.03 -2.48
CA THR A 123 -26.48 -24.30 -3.16
C THR A 123 -27.67 -24.22 -2.20
N LYS A 124 -27.42 -24.37 -0.90
CA LYS A 124 -28.47 -24.38 0.13
C LYS A 124 -28.91 -22.99 0.57
N MET A 125 -28.28 -21.94 0.05
CA MET A 125 -28.65 -20.58 0.40
C MET A 125 -28.99 -19.75 -0.85
N PRO A 126 -29.84 -18.71 -0.71
CA PRO A 126 -30.11 -17.79 -1.80
C PRO A 126 -28.80 -17.17 -2.35
N VAL A 127 -28.71 -17.04 -3.67
CA VAL A 127 -27.50 -16.51 -4.35
C VAL A 127 -27.08 -15.14 -3.80
N VAL A 128 -28.04 -14.28 -3.46
CA VAL A 128 -27.79 -12.97 -2.83
C VAL A 128 -27.01 -13.13 -1.54
N ASN A 129 -27.41 -14.06 -0.69
CA ASN A 129 -26.73 -14.31 0.59
C ASN A 129 -25.35 -14.96 0.38
N ALA A 130 -25.24 -15.86 -0.60
CA ALA A 130 -23.95 -16.48 -0.94
C ALA A 130 -22.92 -15.42 -1.38
N VAL A 131 -23.28 -14.52 -2.30
CA VAL A 131 -22.41 -13.44 -2.76
C VAL A 131 -22.06 -12.48 -1.62
N ASN A 132 -23.05 -12.03 -0.84
CA ASN A 132 -22.82 -11.14 0.29
C ASN A 132 -21.90 -11.77 1.34
N THR A 133 -22.10 -13.05 1.67
CA THR A 133 -21.26 -13.79 2.62
C THR A 133 -19.82 -13.89 2.12
N LEU A 134 -19.62 -14.18 0.84
CA LEU A 134 -18.27 -14.25 0.25
C LEU A 134 -17.55 -12.89 0.30
N ILE A 135 -18.24 -11.80 -0.03
CA ILE A 135 -17.70 -10.45 0.03
C ILE A 135 -17.31 -10.08 1.47
N ILE A 136 -18.23 -10.24 2.42
CA ILE A 136 -17.98 -9.90 3.83
C ILE A 136 -16.82 -10.74 4.39
N THR A 137 -16.83 -12.05 4.11
CA THR A 137 -15.76 -12.92 4.61
C THR A 137 -14.40 -12.56 4.02
N ALA A 138 -14.34 -12.16 2.75
CA ALA A 138 -13.09 -11.69 2.15
C ALA A 138 -12.57 -10.43 2.84
N ILE A 139 -13.45 -9.45 3.10
CA ILE A 139 -13.12 -8.22 3.83
C ILE A 139 -12.62 -8.56 5.25
N ASP A 140 -13.34 -9.41 5.97
CA ASP A 140 -12.98 -9.83 7.33
C ASP A 140 -11.65 -10.59 7.38
N SER A 141 -11.31 -11.28 6.30
CA SER A 141 -10.05 -11.99 6.14
C SER A 141 -8.89 -11.08 5.71
N GLY A 142 -9.16 -9.78 5.45
CA GLY A 142 -8.16 -8.83 4.95
C GLY A 142 -7.74 -9.09 3.49
N ALA A 143 -8.64 -9.67 2.68
CA ALA A 143 -8.36 -9.88 1.27
C ALA A 143 -8.34 -8.55 0.51
N SER A 144 -7.36 -8.36 -0.36
CA SER A 144 -7.29 -7.22 -1.27
C SER A 144 -8.15 -7.42 -2.52
N ASP A 145 -8.29 -8.68 -2.98
CA ASP A 145 -9.05 -8.99 -4.18
C ASP A 145 -9.79 -10.33 -4.00
N LEU A 146 -11.03 -10.39 -4.50
CA LEU A 146 -11.81 -11.62 -4.67
C LEU A 146 -11.86 -11.96 -6.14
N HIS A 147 -11.54 -13.20 -6.48
CA HIS A 147 -11.61 -13.72 -7.83
C HIS A 147 -12.72 -14.76 -7.93
N PHE A 148 -13.58 -14.60 -8.91
CA PHE A 148 -14.59 -15.56 -9.33
C PHE A 148 -14.15 -16.11 -10.68
N ASP A 149 -13.49 -17.27 -10.67
CA ASP A 149 -12.92 -17.87 -11.87
C ASP A 149 -13.87 -18.93 -12.44
N PRO A 150 -14.44 -18.73 -13.63
CA PRO A 150 -15.33 -19.70 -14.24
C PRO A 150 -14.55 -20.96 -14.65
N THR A 151 -15.10 -22.10 -14.31
CA THR A 151 -14.63 -23.43 -14.69
C THR A 151 -15.72 -24.19 -15.46
N ASP A 152 -15.41 -25.37 -15.97
CA ASP A 152 -16.43 -26.21 -16.65
C ASP A 152 -17.52 -26.67 -15.69
N ASP A 153 -17.17 -26.89 -14.41
CA ASP A 153 -18.04 -27.42 -13.39
C ASP A 153 -18.66 -26.36 -12.46
N GLY A 154 -18.29 -25.06 -12.62
CA GLY A 154 -18.79 -23.99 -11.73
C GLY A 154 -17.91 -22.74 -11.68
N ILE A 155 -17.76 -22.17 -10.50
CA ILE A 155 -16.86 -21.03 -10.21
C ILE A 155 -15.92 -21.41 -9.08
N LEU A 156 -14.62 -21.25 -9.29
CA LEU A 156 -13.62 -21.28 -8.23
C LEU A 156 -13.49 -19.87 -7.64
N VAL A 157 -13.81 -19.72 -6.36
CA VAL A 157 -13.65 -18.47 -5.63
C VAL A 157 -12.29 -18.46 -4.95
N ARG A 158 -11.50 -17.40 -5.20
CA ARG A 158 -10.17 -17.23 -4.63
C ARG A 158 -10.03 -15.86 -3.98
N PHE A 159 -9.35 -15.80 -2.85
CA PHE A 159 -9.02 -14.57 -2.14
C PHE A 159 -7.53 -14.27 -2.27
N ARG A 160 -7.20 -13.01 -2.53
CA ARG A 160 -5.82 -12.52 -2.43
C ARG A 160 -5.62 -11.92 -1.06
N ILE A 161 -4.82 -12.55 -0.22
CA ILE A 161 -4.53 -12.11 1.15
C ILE A 161 -3.01 -11.91 1.26
N ASP A 162 -2.57 -10.73 1.68
CA ASP A 162 -1.15 -10.37 1.81
C ASP A 162 -0.32 -10.65 0.53
N GLY A 163 -0.96 -10.46 -0.65
CA GLY A 163 -0.35 -10.67 -1.97
C GLY A 163 -0.50 -12.09 -2.51
N GLU A 164 -0.82 -13.09 -1.68
CA GLU A 164 -0.95 -14.49 -2.05
C GLU A 164 -2.39 -14.84 -2.45
N LEU A 165 -2.57 -15.51 -3.59
CA LEU A 165 -3.88 -15.93 -4.11
C LEU A 165 -4.22 -17.34 -3.63
N ARG A 166 -5.31 -17.52 -2.88
CA ARG A 166 -5.74 -18.77 -2.24
C ARG A 166 -7.10 -19.22 -2.70
N ASN A 167 -7.27 -20.54 -2.88
CA ASN A 167 -8.56 -21.14 -3.18
C ASN A 167 -9.43 -21.11 -1.90
N TYR A 168 -10.54 -20.36 -1.96
CA TYR A 168 -11.42 -20.21 -0.81
C TYR A 168 -12.61 -21.18 -0.85
N ALA A 169 -13.41 -21.14 -1.93
CA ALA A 169 -14.62 -21.93 -2.07
C ALA A 169 -14.87 -22.33 -3.53
N PHE A 170 -15.78 -23.27 -3.74
CA PHE A 170 -16.25 -23.67 -5.06
C PHE A 170 -17.76 -23.54 -5.13
N LEU A 171 -18.24 -22.84 -6.15
CA LEU A 171 -19.66 -22.67 -6.44
C LEU A 171 -20.04 -23.56 -7.64
N PRO A 172 -21.04 -24.43 -7.51
CA PRO A 172 -21.39 -25.37 -8.57
C PRO A 172 -22.04 -24.70 -9.78
N LEU A 173 -22.12 -25.44 -10.88
CA LEU A 173 -22.60 -24.96 -12.17
C LEU A 173 -24.00 -24.38 -12.11
N ASP A 174 -24.89 -24.97 -11.29
CA ASP A 174 -26.29 -24.59 -11.20
C ASP A 174 -26.52 -23.13 -10.78
N ILE A 175 -25.62 -22.57 -9.99
CA ILE A 175 -25.71 -21.18 -9.52
C ILE A 175 -24.75 -20.22 -10.23
N LYS A 176 -23.89 -20.73 -11.13
CA LYS A 176 -22.83 -19.98 -11.78
C LYS A 176 -23.32 -18.69 -12.44
N GLN A 177 -24.32 -18.79 -13.32
CA GLN A 177 -24.87 -17.63 -14.02
C GLN A 177 -25.52 -16.63 -13.07
N ASN A 178 -26.23 -17.12 -12.06
CA ASN A 178 -26.93 -16.29 -11.09
C ASN A 178 -25.96 -15.49 -10.21
N VAL A 179 -24.82 -16.09 -9.84
CA VAL A 179 -23.74 -15.40 -9.09
C VAL A 179 -23.13 -14.27 -9.92
N THR A 180 -22.77 -14.56 -11.19
CA THR A 180 -22.26 -13.56 -12.11
C THR A 180 -23.23 -12.40 -12.31
N THR A 181 -24.50 -12.72 -12.58
CA THR A 181 -25.57 -11.71 -12.75
C THR A 181 -25.76 -10.88 -11.48
N ARG A 182 -25.77 -11.51 -10.30
CA ARG A 182 -25.89 -10.79 -9.02
C ARG A 182 -24.77 -9.78 -8.81
N ILE A 183 -23.51 -10.18 -9.07
CA ILE A 183 -22.36 -9.28 -8.91
C ILE A 183 -22.45 -8.11 -9.92
N LYS A 184 -22.82 -8.39 -11.17
CA LYS A 184 -23.01 -7.33 -12.19
C LYS A 184 -24.10 -6.33 -11.81
N ILE A 185 -25.23 -6.81 -11.25
CA ILE A 185 -26.29 -5.92 -10.74
C ILE A 185 -25.77 -5.02 -9.62
N MET A 186 -25.07 -5.61 -8.64
CA MET A 186 -24.50 -4.84 -7.52
C MET A 186 -23.49 -3.78 -8.00
N ALA A 187 -22.75 -4.09 -9.06
CA ALA A 187 -21.71 -3.21 -9.61
C ALA A 187 -22.24 -2.20 -10.66
N GLY A 188 -23.55 -2.18 -10.94
CA GLY A 188 -24.14 -1.29 -11.95
C GLY A 188 -23.76 -1.64 -13.39
N MET A 189 -23.37 -2.90 -13.66
CA MET A 189 -22.96 -3.37 -14.98
C MET A 189 -24.15 -3.85 -15.82
N ASN A 190 -23.98 -3.86 -17.14
CA ASN A 190 -24.98 -4.40 -18.06
C ASN A 190 -24.99 -5.94 -18.00
N ILE A 191 -26.08 -6.51 -17.49
CA ILE A 191 -26.24 -7.97 -17.32
C ILE A 191 -26.50 -8.71 -18.62
N THR A 192 -26.94 -8.02 -19.68
CA THR A 192 -27.23 -8.64 -20.99
C THR A 192 -25.99 -8.71 -21.88
N GLU A 193 -24.99 -7.88 -21.64
CA GLU A 193 -23.73 -7.92 -22.38
C GLU A 193 -22.72 -8.83 -21.67
N THR A 194 -22.35 -9.93 -22.31
CA THR A 194 -21.43 -10.95 -21.78
C THR A 194 -20.19 -11.17 -22.63
N ARG A 195 -20.05 -10.42 -23.73
CA ARG A 195 -19.00 -10.58 -24.74
C ARG A 195 -17.89 -9.54 -24.61
N LEU A 196 -18.17 -8.43 -23.91
CA LEU A 196 -17.23 -7.32 -23.72
C LEU A 196 -16.82 -7.22 -22.26
N PRO A 197 -15.57 -6.82 -21.97
CA PRO A 197 -15.16 -6.46 -20.62
C PRO A 197 -16.02 -5.31 -20.08
N GLN A 198 -16.26 -5.32 -18.78
CA GLN A 198 -17.00 -4.26 -18.10
C GLN A 198 -16.36 -3.97 -16.76
N ASP A 199 -16.35 -2.72 -16.38
CA ASP A 199 -15.93 -2.25 -15.05
C ASP A 199 -17.11 -1.59 -14.34
N GLY A 200 -17.15 -1.71 -13.01
CA GLY A 200 -18.19 -1.15 -12.17
C GLY A 200 -17.74 -1.01 -10.72
N ALA A 201 -18.60 -0.46 -9.88
CA ALA A 201 -18.32 -0.26 -8.47
C ALA A 201 -19.53 -0.67 -7.60
N ILE A 202 -19.25 -1.26 -6.45
CA ILE A 202 -20.25 -1.54 -5.42
C ILE A 202 -20.01 -0.57 -4.28
N LYS A 203 -20.88 0.43 -4.16
CA LYS A 203 -20.93 1.36 -3.03
C LYS A 203 -22.22 1.05 -2.26
N ASP A 204 -22.11 0.31 -1.18
CA ASP A 204 -23.25 -0.18 -0.41
C ASP A 204 -22.85 -0.35 1.07
N SER A 205 -23.82 -0.49 1.95
CA SER A 205 -23.58 -0.87 3.34
C SER A 205 -24.10 -2.29 3.58
N LEU A 206 -23.19 -3.23 3.81
CA LEU A 206 -23.53 -4.61 4.12
C LEU A 206 -23.15 -4.93 5.58
N ASN A 207 -24.12 -5.39 6.37
CA ASN A 207 -23.94 -5.74 7.78
C ASN A 207 -23.31 -4.61 8.63
N GLY A 208 -23.67 -3.35 8.32
CA GLY A 208 -23.12 -2.18 9.02
C GLY A 208 -21.69 -1.79 8.65
N LYS A 209 -21.16 -2.38 7.57
CA LYS A 209 -19.88 -2.00 6.98
C LYS A 209 -20.14 -1.27 5.68
N ASP A 210 -19.63 -0.07 5.56
CA ASP A 210 -19.61 0.66 4.30
C ASP A 210 -18.58 0.03 3.37
N LEU A 211 -19.03 -0.35 2.19
CA LEU A 211 -18.25 -1.01 1.16
C LEU A 211 -17.93 -0.04 0.05
N ASP A 212 -16.67 -0.02 -0.34
CA ASP A 212 -16.23 0.53 -1.61
C ASP A 212 -15.43 -0.56 -2.34
N LEU A 213 -16.04 -1.15 -3.36
CA LEU A 213 -15.48 -2.28 -4.10
C LEU A 213 -15.45 -1.94 -5.58
N ARG A 214 -14.32 -2.14 -6.23
CA ARG A 214 -14.21 -2.07 -7.68
C ARG A 214 -14.38 -3.46 -8.27
N VAL A 215 -15.18 -3.56 -9.31
CA VAL A 215 -15.52 -4.83 -9.95
C VAL A 215 -15.16 -4.77 -11.40
N SER A 216 -14.39 -5.76 -11.87
CA SER A 216 -14.07 -5.93 -13.30
C SER A 216 -14.53 -7.29 -13.79
N SER A 217 -15.24 -7.32 -14.91
CA SER A 217 -15.72 -8.53 -15.61
C SER A 217 -14.97 -8.71 -16.91
N LEU A 218 -14.45 -9.91 -17.14
CA LEU A 218 -13.73 -10.29 -18.35
C LEU A 218 -14.35 -11.54 -18.98
N PRO A 219 -14.82 -11.50 -20.24
CA PRO A 219 -15.29 -12.67 -20.97
C PRO A 219 -14.18 -13.70 -21.16
N THR A 220 -14.47 -14.97 -20.83
CA THR A 220 -13.57 -16.10 -21.08
C THR A 220 -14.31 -17.24 -21.79
N LYS A 221 -13.57 -18.24 -22.29
CA LYS A 221 -14.17 -19.42 -22.91
C LYS A 221 -15.13 -20.19 -21.98
N LYS A 222 -14.94 -20.06 -20.66
CA LYS A 222 -15.72 -20.79 -19.64
C LYS A 222 -16.77 -19.92 -18.96
N GLY A 223 -16.99 -18.69 -19.41
CA GLY A 223 -17.91 -17.71 -18.86
C GLY A 223 -17.18 -16.44 -18.42
N GLU A 224 -17.89 -15.52 -17.79
CA GLU A 224 -17.28 -14.26 -17.34
C GLU A 224 -16.47 -14.49 -16.06
N LYS A 225 -15.19 -14.13 -16.10
CA LYS A 225 -14.34 -14.02 -14.92
C LYS A 225 -14.63 -12.68 -14.25
N ILE A 226 -14.84 -12.67 -12.94
CA ILE A 226 -15.02 -11.43 -12.18
C ILE A 226 -13.91 -11.31 -11.14
N VAL A 227 -13.39 -10.10 -11.00
CA VAL A 227 -12.49 -9.71 -9.93
C VAL A 227 -13.11 -8.54 -9.18
N ILE A 228 -13.23 -8.69 -7.86
CA ILE A 228 -13.69 -7.63 -6.96
C ILE A 228 -12.49 -7.20 -6.14
N ARG A 229 -12.07 -5.93 -6.28
CA ARG A 229 -11.05 -5.32 -5.45
C ARG A 229 -11.69 -4.66 -4.24
N VAL A 230 -11.20 -5.01 -3.07
CA VAL A 230 -11.61 -4.39 -1.80
C VAL A 230 -10.79 -3.14 -1.59
N MET A 231 -11.46 -1.99 -1.50
CA MET A 231 -10.81 -0.73 -1.21
C MET A 231 -10.83 -0.51 0.32
N ASP A 232 -9.73 -0.90 0.99
CA ASP A 232 -9.57 -0.65 2.43
C ASP A 232 -8.73 0.60 2.65
N TYR A 233 -9.43 1.69 2.90
CA TYR A 233 -8.81 3.00 3.16
C TYR A 233 -8.55 3.28 4.64
N SER A 234 -8.81 2.31 5.52
CA SER A 234 -8.67 2.47 6.96
C SER A 234 -7.25 2.92 7.37
N MET A 235 -6.24 2.51 6.60
CA MET A 235 -4.86 2.95 6.80
C MET A 235 -4.58 4.34 6.25
N SER A 236 -5.24 4.73 5.15
CA SER A 236 -5.07 6.06 4.53
C SER A 236 -5.70 7.18 5.36
N LEU A 237 -6.67 6.84 6.21
CA LEU A 237 -7.29 7.74 7.19
C LEU A 237 -6.49 7.86 8.51
N LYS A 238 -5.43 7.08 8.66
CA LYS A 238 -4.52 7.21 9.80
C LYS A 238 -3.44 8.22 9.43
N GLY A 239 -3.14 9.15 10.30
CA GLY A 239 -2.17 10.19 10.06
C GLY A 239 -0.78 9.67 9.66
N ILE A 240 0.11 10.58 9.34
CA ILE A 240 1.50 10.31 8.90
C ILE A 240 2.29 9.44 9.90
N GLU A 241 1.90 9.44 11.17
CA GLU A 241 2.48 8.66 12.27
C GLU A 241 2.36 7.14 12.02
N TYR A 242 1.34 6.71 11.29
CA TYR A 242 1.09 5.29 10.98
C TYR A 242 1.82 4.79 9.73
N LEU A 243 2.58 5.65 9.05
CA LEU A 243 3.40 5.25 7.90
C LEU A 243 4.72 4.59 8.30
N TYR A 244 5.00 4.50 9.60
CA TYR A 244 6.20 3.86 10.17
C TYR A 244 7.52 4.42 9.63
N PHE A 245 7.59 5.72 9.36
CA PHE A 245 8.87 6.38 9.11
C PHE A 245 9.79 6.21 10.34
N ASN A 246 11.08 5.99 10.12
CA ASN A 246 12.05 6.20 11.19
C ASN A 246 12.10 7.70 11.54
N GLU A 247 12.63 8.04 12.71
CA GLU A 247 12.62 9.41 13.23
C GLU A 247 13.27 10.42 12.28
N THR A 248 14.40 10.06 11.69
CA THR A 248 15.11 10.93 10.73
C THR A 248 14.24 11.21 9.50
N ASN A 249 13.66 10.17 8.90
CA ASN A 249 12.80 10.30 7.73
C ASN A 249 11.51 11.04 8.07
N TYR A 250 10.92 10.78 9.24
CA TYR A 250 9.73 11.48 9.73
C TYR A 250 9.96 12.98 9.83
N ASN A 251 11.07 13.40 10.46
CA ASN A 251 11.44 14.81 10.58
C ASN A 251 11.71 15.48 9.23
N LYS A 252 12.33 14.76 8.27
CA LYS A 252 12.50 15.23 6.90
C LYS A 252 11.16 15.45 6.21
N VAL A 253 10.24 14.50 6.32
CA VAL A 253 8.89 14.62 5.74
C VAL A 253 8.12 15.79 6.35
N LEU A 254 8.13 15.95 7.67
CA LEU A 254 7.50 17.11 8.31
C LEU A 254 8.08 18.42 7.81
N LYS A 255 9.41 18.48 7.64
CA LYS A 255 10.07 19.65 7.07
C LYS A 255 9.64 19.91 5.63
N MET A 256 9.54 18.88 4.78
CA MET A 256 9.04 19.02 3.41
C MET A 256 7.62 19.59 3.39
N LEU A 257 6.73 19.07 4.24
CA LEU A 257 5.33 19.50 4.32
C LEU A 257 5.16 20.91 4.92
N SER A 258 6.17 21.45 5.59
CA SER A 258 6.15 22.81 6.13
C SER A 258 6.55 23.90 5.13
N PHE A 259 7.04 23.53 3.96
CA PHE A 259 7.37 24.52 2.93
C PHE A 259 6.08 25.09 2.29
N PRO A 260 6.02 26.39 2.03
CA PRO A 260 4.84 27.00 1.44
C PRO A 260 4.64 26.64 -0.03
N ASN A 261 5.71 26.27 -0.71
CA ASN A 261 5.72 25.91 -2.14
C ASN A 261 6.83 24.93 -2.45
N GLY A 262 6.78 24.32 -3.63
CA GLY A 262 7.71 23.30 -4.07
C GLY A 262 6.98 22.02 -4.49
N ILE A 263 7.71 21.04 -4.98
CA ILE A 263 7.15 19.74 -5.36
C ILE A 263 7.72 18.62 -4.50
N ILE A 264 6.83 17.80 -3.93
CA ILE A 264 7.15 16.60 -3.17
C ILE A 264 6.65 15.40 -3.97
N LEU A 265 7.53 14.44 -4.24
CA LEU A 265 7.22 13.26 -5.02
C LEU A 265 7.27 11.99 -4.16
N VAL A 266 6.25 11.15 -4.29
CA VAL A 266 6.25 9.79 -3.74
C VAL A 266 6.43 8.81 -4.86
N THR A 267 7.48 7.97 -4.79
CA THR A 267 7.86 7.07 -5.87
C THR A 267 7.90 5.61 -5.42
N GLY A 268 7.74 4.71 -6.37
CA GLY A 268 7.72 3.26 -6.18
C GLY A 268 6.84 2.58 -7.23
N ALA A 269 6.93 1.25 -7.33
CA ALA A 269 6.09 0.44 -8.20
C ALA A 269 4.60 0.53 -7.83
N THR A 270 3.73 -0.04 -8.65
CA THR A 270 2.31 -0.18 -8.33
C THR A 270 2.14 -1.05 -7.07
N GLY A 271 1.26 -0.62 -6.16
CA GLY A 271 0.99 -1.34 -4.91
C GLY A 271 1.98 -1.13 -3.78
N THR A 272 2.92 -0.17 -3.89
CA THR A 272 3.87 0.18 -2.81
C THR A 272 3.29 1.13 -1.76
N GLY A 273 2.02 1.55 -1.88
CA GLY A 273 1.34 2.40 -0.90
C GLY A 273 1.52 3.90 -1.14
N LYS A 274 1.89 4.34 -2.37
CA LYS A 274 2.06 5.76 -2.71
C LYS A 274 0.82 6.60 -2.41
N SER A 275 -0.37 6.16 -2.83
CA SER A 275 -1.63 6.86 -2.57
C SER A 275 -1.90 7.00 -1.07
N THR A 276 -1.66 5.94 -0.27
CA THR A 276 -1.78 5.98 1.20
C THR A 276 -0.87 7.06 1.81
N THR A 277 0.36 7.15 1.32
CA THR A 277 1.32 8.16 1.79
C THR A 277 0.87 9.56 1.41
N LEU A 278 0.45 9.80 0.15
CA LEU A 278 -0.07 11.09 -0.29
C LEU A 278 -1.32 11.51 0.48
N TYR A 279 -2.25 10.60 0.72
CA TYR A 279 -3.46 10.89 1.48
C TYR A 279 -3.16 11.23 2.94
N SER A 280 -2.17 10.55 3.56
CA SER A 280 -1.70 10.93 4.89
C SER A 280 -1.05 12.32 4.91
N PHE A 281 -0.36 12.72 3.83
CA PHE A 281 0.19 14.07 3.67
C PHE A 281 -0.93 15.10 3.50
N LEU A 282 -1.94 14.82 2.66
CA LEU A 282 -3.11 15.67 2.51
C LEU A 282 -3.84 15.88 3.83
N GLN A 283 -4.05 14.82 4.61
CA GLN A 283 -4.67 14.95 5.94
C GLN A 283 -3.87 15.85 6.87
N LYS A 284 -2.54 15.77 6.84
CA LYS A 284 -1.67 16.63 7.64
C LYS A 284 -1.75 18.10 7.23
N LEU A 285 -1.93 18.36 5.93
CA LEU A 285 -2.02 19.70 5.35
C LEU A 285 -3.45 20.27 5.36
N ASN A 286 -4.46 19.41 5.58
CA ASN A 286 -5.87 19.79 5.59
C ASN A 286 -6.24 20.47 6.91
N VAL A 287 -5.88 21.74 7.01
CA VAL A 287 -6.17 22.59 8.15
C VAL A 287 -7.05 23.76 7.71
N GLU A 288 -7.77 24.37 8.66
CA GLU A 288 -8.61 25.53 8.38
C GLU A 288 -7.82 26.65 7.69
N GLY A 289 -8.37 27.21 6.62
CA GLY A 289 -7.72 28.26 5.82
C GLY A 289 -6.80 27.76 4.71
N THR A 290 -6.67 26.44 4.50
CA THR A 290 -5.89 25.86 3.41
C THR A 290 -6.81 25.34 2.31
N ASN A 291 -6.66 25.83 1.08
CA ASN A 291 -7.37 25.32 -0.09
C ASN A 291 -6.59 24.18 -0.73
N LEU A 292 -7.08 22.95 -0.55
CA LEU A 292 -6.50 21.73 -1.12
C LEU A 292 -7.35 21.27 -2.31
N ILE A 293 -6.70 21.06 -3.45
CA ILE A 293 -7.36 20.54 -4.65
C ILE A 293 -6.54 19.37 -5.21
N THR A 294 -7.23 18.30 -5.58
CA THR A 294 -6.59 17.12 -6.19
C THR A 294 -7.12 16.85 -7.59
N VAL A 295 -6.29 16.16 -8.40
CA VAL A 295 -6.69 15.53 -9.66
C VAL A 295 -6.18 14.10 -9.68
N GLU A 296 -7.09 13.14 -9.89
CA GLU A 296 -6.86 11.71 -9.64
C GLU A 296 -7.50 10.84 -10.74
N ASP A 297 -6.92 9.65 -10.98
CA ASP A 297 -7.39 8.67 -11.97
C ASP A 297 -7.40 7.24 -11.39
N PRO A 298 -8.49 6.87 -10.71
CA PRO A 298 -9.58 7.70 -10.21
C PRO A 298 -9.35 8.19 -8.78
N VAL A 299 -10.30 8.97 -8.23
CA VAL A 299 -10.35 9.27 -6.79
C VAL A 299 -10.53 7.97 -6.03
N GLU A 300 -9.56 7.66 -5.14
CA GLU A 300 -9.59 6.40 -4.37
C GLU A 300 -10.53 6.49 -3.16
N MET A 301 -10.56 7.64 -2.50
CA MET A 301 -11.34 7.86 -1.28
C MET A 301 -11.72 9.34 -1.17
N ASP A 302 -12.93 9.61 -0.70
CA ASP A 302 -13.38 10.98 -0.37
C ASP A 302 -12.69 11.49 0.90
N ILE A 303 -12.07 12.68 0.81
CA ILE A 303 -11.42 13.34 1.94
C ILE A 303 -12.20 14.62 2.27
N LYS A 304 -12.84 14.64 3.42
CA LYS A 304 -13.59 15.81 3.89
C LYS A 304 -12.69 17.05 3.91
N GLY A 305 -13.14 18.12 3.25
CA GLY A 305 -12.41 19.40 3.19
C GLY A 305 -11.39 19.51 2.05
N VAL A 306 -11.31 18.48 1.17
CA VAL A 306 -10.47 18.49 -0.03
C VAL A 306 -11.36 18.51 -1.28
N ASN A 307 -11.04 19.35 -2.24
CA ASN A 307 -11.72 19.40 -3.53
C ASN A 307 -11.06 18.38 -4.48
N GLN A 308 -11.70 17.24 -4.71
CA GLN A 308 -11.14 16.14 -5.49
C GLN A 308 -11.77 16.09 -6.87
N VAL A 309 -10.94 16.15 -7.93
CA VAL A 309 -11.36 16.06 -9.33
C VAL A 309 -10.93 14.71 -9.88
N GLN A 310 -11.87 13.96 -10.43
CA GLN A 310 -11.59 12.71 -11.12
C GLN A 310 -11.42 12.95 -12.62
N VAL A 311 -10.33 12.42 -13.18
CA VAL A 311 -10.08 12.40 -14.64
C VAL A 311 -11.20 11.65 -15.34
N ASN A 312 -11.58 12.16 -16.53
CA ASN A 312 -12.55 11.52 -17.42
C ASN A 312 -12.12 11.74 -18.86
N SER A 313 -11.43 10.75 -19.44
CA SER A 313 -10.92 10.80 -20.81
C SER A 313 -12.02 10.89 -21.87
N ASP A 314 -13.23 10.39 -21.59
CA ASP A 314 -14.35 10.37 -22.53
C ASP A 314 -14.82 11.77 -22.91
N ILE A 315 -14.62 12.74 -22.01
CA ILE A 315 -14.97 14.15 -22.22
C ILE A 315 -13.75 15.06 -22.35
N GLY A 316 -12.53 14.48 -22.46
CA GLY A 316 -11.29 15.25 -22.57
C GLY A 316 -10.85 15.92 -21.26
N LEU A 317 -11.33 15.44 -20.11
CA LEU A 317 -10.93 15.92 -18.79
C LEU A 317 -9.71 15.12 -18.31
N ASP A 318 -8.53 15.48 -18.81
CA ASP A 318 -7.23 14.89 -18.47
C ASP A 318 -6.48 15.65 -17.38
N PHE A 319 -5.34 15.09 -16.90
CA PHE A 319 -4.51 15.69 -15.86
C PHE A 319 -4.05 17.11 -16.20
N ALA A 320 -3.56 17.35 -17.41
CA ALA A 320 -3.03 18.64 -17.82
C ALA A 320 -4.13 19.71 -17.91
N THR A 321 -5.28 19.35 -18.46
CA THR A 321 -6.47 20.25 -18.57
C THR A 321 -7.00 20.64 -17.20
N VAL A 322 -7.16 19.66 -16.30
CA VAL A 322 -7.62 19.89 -14.93
C VAL A 322 -6.62 20.75 -14.17
N LEU A 323 -5.31 20.43 -14.26
CA LEU A 323 -4.26 21.15 -13.54
C LEU A 323 -4.19 22.62 -13.94
N ARG A 324 -4.32 22.95 -15.25
CA ARG A 324 -4.42 24.34 -15.70
C ARG A 324 -5.63 25.07 -15.11
N SER A 325 -6.73 24.35 -14.88
CA SER A 325 -7.93 24.92 -14.27
C SER A 325 -7.78 25.09 -12.77
N ILE A 326 -7.14 24.15 -12.07
CA ILE A 326 -6.82 24.23 -10.64
C ILE A 326 -6.01 25.48 -10.32
N LEU A 327 -5.03 25.85 -11.16
CA LEU A 327 -4.20 27.05 -10.98
C LEU A 327 -4.99 28.38 -10.99
N ARG A 328 -6.27 28.37 -11.37
CA ARG A 328 -7.18 29.53 -11.32
C ARG A 328 -8.20 29.44 -10.19
N GLN A 329 -8.05 28.46 -9.29
CA GLN A 329 -8.93 28.21 -8.15
C GLN A 329 -8.32 28.62 -6.81
N ASP A 330 -7.27 29.46 -6.83
CA ASP A 330 -6.55 29.92 -5.63
C ASP A 330 -6.11 28.77 -4.70
N PRO A 331 -5.43 27.71 -5.20
CA PRO A 331 -5.02 26.59 -4.38
C PRO A 331 -3.79 26.94 -3.54
N ASN A 332 -3.73 26.45 -2.30
CA ASN A 332 -2.48 26.42 -1.52
C ASN A 332 -1.71 25.14 -1.78
N VAL A 333 -2.43 24.01 -1.84
CA VAL A 333 -1.87 22.68 -2.05
C VAL A 333 -2.57 22.01 -3.23
N ILE A 334 -1.78 21.48 -4.14
CA ILE A 334 -2.26 20.74 -5.31
C ILE A 334 -1.73 19.31 -5.20
N MET A 335 -2.60 18.29 -5.29
CA MET A 335 -2.17 16.91 -5.43
C MET A 335 -2.52 16.41 -6.82
N ILE A 336 -1.53 15.86 -7.50
CA ILE A 336 -1.67 15.20 -8.81
C ILE A 336 -1.47 13.71 -8.55
N GLY A 337 -2.48 12.88 -8.83
CA GLY A 337 -2.44 11.45 -8.55
C GLY A 337 -1.15 10.82 -9.06
N GLU A 338 -0.77 11.12 -10.29
CA GLU A 338 0.52 10.71 -10.86
C GLU A 338 0.93 11.60 -12.04
N ILE A 339 2.25 11.68 -12.28
CA ILE A 339 2.84 12.33 -13.46
C ILE A 339 3.28 11.24 -14.43
N ARG A 340 2.60 11.19 -15.60
CA ARG A 340 2.86 10.19 -16.66
C ARG A 340 3.53 10.79 -17.90
N ASP A 341 3.30 12.07 -18.16
CA ASP A 341 3.68 12.75 -19.38
C ASP A 341 4.39 14.08 -19.13
N SER A 342 5.09 14.57 -20.17
CA SER A 342 5.90 15.80 -20.14
C SER A 342 5.06 17.04 -19.88
N GLU A 343 3.84 17.10 -20.41
CA GLU A 343 2.97 18.28 -20.26
C GLU A 343 2.54 18.46 -18.80
N THR A 344 2.05 17.39 -18.17
CA THR A 344 1.67 17.38 -16.75
C THR A 344 2.89 17.69 -15.87
N ALA A 345 4.07 17.12 -16.17
CA ALA A 345 5.32 17.36 -15.43
C ALA A 345 5.71 18.85 -15.44
N GLN A 346 5.71 19.47 -16.62
CA GLN A 346 6.07 20.88 -16.79
C GLN A 346 5.09 21.83 -16.09
N ILE A 347 3.78 21.55 -16.14
CA ILE A 347 2.77 22.36 -15.44
C ILE A 347 2.95 22.22 -13.94
N ALA A 348 3.14 21.00 -13.41
CA ALA A 348 3.36 20.73 -11.99
C ALA A 348 4.59 21.47 -11.43
N VAL A 349 5.72 21.40 -12.16
CA VAL A 349 6.95 22.09 -11.78
C VAL A 349 6.77 23.61 -11.79
N ARG A 350 6.13 24.17 -12.81
CA ARG A 350 5.83 25.60 -12.88
C ARG A 350 4.90 26.05 -11.75
N ALA A 351 3.86 25.27 -11.45
CA ALA A 351 2.96 25.52 -10.33
C ALA A 351 3.71 25.61 -9.00
N SER A 352 4.64 24.70 -8.78
CA SER A 352 5.43 24.66 -7.53
C SER A 352 6.39 25.86 -7.38
N ILE A 353 6.90 26.41 -8.48
CA ILE A 353 7.75 27.62 -8.45
C ILE A 353 6.91 28.88 -8.24
N THR A 354 5.66 28.88 -8.72
CA THR A 354 4.77 30.05 -8.65
C THR A 354 3.97 30.16 -7.34
N GLY A 355 4.35 29.43 -6.29
CA GLY A 355 3.82 29.62 -4.95
C GLY A 355 2.93 28.50 -4.41
N HIS A 356 2.81 27.36 -5.11
CA HIS A 356 1.95 26.25 -4.68
C HIS A 356 2.78 25.07 -4.15
N LEU A 357 2.31 24.42 -3.10
CA LEU A 357 2.85 23.11 -2.69
C LEU A 357 2.21 22.01 -3.53
N VAL A 358 3.02 21.36 -4.34
CA VAL A 358 2.58 20.28 -5.23
C VAL A 358 2.99 18.92 -4.67
N LEU A 359 2.03 18.03 -4.54
CA LEU A 359 2.23 16.63 -4.16
C LEU A 359 1.93 15.75 -5.37
N SER A 360 2.79 14.78 -5.69
CA SER A 360 2.47 13.83 -6.77
C SER A 360 3.15 12.48 -6.59
N THR A 361 2.76 11.51 -7.44
CA THR A 361 3.51 10.26 -7.59
C THR A 361 4.17 10.18 -8.96
N ILE A 362 5.24 9.39 -9.00
CA ILE A 362 5.89 8.99 -10.24
C ILE A 362 6.34 7.53 -10.12
N HIS A 363 6.35 6.79 -11.23
CA HIS A 363 6.76 5.39 -11.25
C HIS A 363 8.26 5.29 -11.51
N THR A 364 9.06 5.33 -10.45
CA THR A 364 10.51 5.08 -10.45
C THR A 364 10.89 4.30 -9.20
N ASN A 365 12.07 3.69 -9.19
CA ASN A 365 12.45 2.75 -8.15
C ASN A 365 13.19 3.41 -6.98
N ASN A 366 13.85 4.54 -7.20
CA ASN A 366 14.60 5.29 -6.20
C ASN A 366 14.57 6.79 -6.45
N SER A 367 15.09 7.57 -5.51
CA SER A 367 15.07 9.03 -5.56
C SER A 367 15.89 9.62 -6.71
N LEU A 368 17.03 9.02 -7.07
CA LEU A 368 17.86 9.51 -8.18
C LEU A 368 17.21 9.29 -9.54
N ASN A 369 16.63 8.10 -9.76
CA ASN A 369 15.90 7.80 -10.99
C ASN A 369 14.66 8.69 -11.16
N THR A 370 14.12 9.22 -10.05
CA THR A 370 13.01 10.20 -10.10
C THR A 370 13.48 11.53 -10.71
N ILE A 371 14.66 12.01 -10.33
CA ILE A 371 15.25 13.24 -10.90
C ILE A 371 15.49 13.05 -12.40
N GLU A 372 16.11 11.93 -12.80
CA GLU A 372 16.35 11.60 -14.21
C GLU A 372 15.03 11.51 -14.99
N ARG A 373 14.04 10.84 -14.45
CA ARG A 373 12.74 10.68 -15.12
C ARG A 373 12.05 12.00 -15.41
N LEU A 374 12.15 12.99 -14.52
CA LEU A 374 11.63 14.34 -14.77
C LEU A 374 12.43 15.07 -15.86
N LEU A 375 13.74 14.87 -15.92
CA LEU A 375 14.59 15.40 -17.00
C LEU A 375 14.23 14.76 -18.33
N ASP A 376 13.97 13.44 -18.38
CA ASP A 376 13.50 12.71 -19.57
C ASP A 376 12.10 13.15 -20.02
N MET A 377 11.31 13.79 -19.15
CA MET A 377 10.03 14.41 -19.44
C MET A 377 10.17 15.89 -19.86
N ASP A 378 11.33 16.29 -20.38
CA ASP A 378 11.63 17.63 -20.85
C ASP A 378 11.46 18.74 -19.79
N VAL A 379 11.61 18.41 -18.51
CA VAL A 379 11.68 19.41 -17.44
C VAL A 379 13.10 19.99 -17.41
N GLU A 380 13.22 21.29 -17.60
CA GLU A 380 14.51 21.96 -17.61
C GLU A 380 15.20 21.88 -16.23
N ARG A 381 16.51 21.59 -16.21
CA ARG A 381 17.29 21.35 -14.99
C ARG A 381 17.17 22.46 -13.95
N TYR A 382 17.21 23.73 -14.37
CA TYR A 382 17.13 24.85 -13.45
C TYR A 382 15.72 25.02 -12.84
N LEU A 383 14.67 24.67 -13.58
CA LEU A 383 13.29 24.63 -13.06
C LEU A 383 13.14 23.50 -12.06
N LEU A 384 13.62 22.31 -12.40
CA LEU A 384 13.58 21.15 -11.52
C LEU A 384 14.34 21.41 -10.21
N ALA A 385 15.55 21.95 -10.30
CA ALA A 385 16.36 22.32 -9.14
C ALA A 385 15.65 23.32 -8.20
N SER A 386 14.93 24.27 -8.79
CA SER A 386 14.19 25.28 -8.02
C SER A 386 12.90 24.72 -7.40
N ALA A 387 12.22 23.84 -8.11
CA ALA A 387 10.91 23.28 -7.73
C ALA A 387 11.01 22.15 -6.71
N LEU A 388 11.97 21.24 -6.87
CA LEU A 388 12.03 19.98 -6.14
C LEU A 388 12.37 20.23 -4.66
N THR A 389 11.45 19.81 -3.78
CA THR A 389 11.59 19.95 -2.32
C THR A 389 12.04 18.64 -1.69
N GLY A 390 11.50 17.53 -2.16
CA GLY A 390 11.89 16.21 -1.66
C GLY A 390 11.25 15.06 -2.41
N ILE A 391 11.82 13.88 -2.18
CA ILE A 391 11.38 12.61 -2.76
C ILE A 391 11.26 11.58 -1.65
N VAL A 392 10.15 10.84 -1.64
CA VAL A 392 9.91 9.69 -0.78
C VAL A 392 9.83 8.46 -1.65
N SER A 393 10.86 7.63 -1.64
CA SER A 393 10.87 6.36 -2.36
C SER A 393 10.43 5.25 -1.42
N GLN A 394 9.52 4.37 -1.87
CA GLN A 394 8.98 3.35 -0.96
C GLN A 394 8.66 2.02 -1.62
N LYS A 395 8.79 0.96 -0.80
CA LYS A 395 8.38 -0.43 -1.07
C LYS A 395 7.56 -0.95 0.10
N LEU A 396 6.83 -2.05 -0.08
CA LEU A 396 6.09 -2.71 0.99
C LEU A 396 6.66 -4.09 1.26
N ALA A 397 7.07 -4.33 2.52
CA ALA A 397 7.40 -5.65 3.06
C ALA A 397 6.19 -6.24 3.80
N VAL A 398 6.09 -7.58 3.86
CA VAL A 398 5.11 -8.22 4.75
C VAL A 398 5.53 -8.02 6.21
N LYS A 399 4.53 -7.75 7.07
CA LYS A 399 4.74 -7.50 8.48
C LYS A 399 4.62 -8.79 9.29
N LEU A 400 5.54 -9.01 10.22
CA LEU A 400 5.45 -10.09 11.20
C LEU A 400 4.19 -9.98 12.05
N CYS A 401 3.58 -11.11 12.35
CA CYS A 401 2.44 -11.17 13.26
C CYS A 401 2.85 -10.84 14.69
N ASP A 402 2.26 -9.81 15.27
CA ASP A 402 2.57 -9.39 16.63
C ASP A 402 2.20 -10.44 17.72
N HIS A 403 1.28 -11.40 17.38
CA HIS A 403 0.83 -12.44 18.31
C HIS A 403 1.72 -13.68 18.34
N CYS A 404 2.40 -14.03 17.24
CA CYS A 404 3.11 -15.31 17.19
C CYS A 404 4.54 -15.22 16.65
N LYS A 405 5.07 -14.03 16.36
CA LYS A 405 6.49 -13.87 15.99
C LYS A 405 7.40 -14.40 17.08
N GLN A 406 8.49 -15.03 16.70
CA GLN A 406 9.42 -15.71 17.61
C GLN A 406 10.77 -15.03 17.58
N LYS A 407 11.41 -14.91 18.74
CA LYS A 407 12.80 -14.48 18.82
C LYS A 407 13.73 -15.61 18.42
N ARG A 408 14.76 -15.28 17.67
CA ARG A 408 15.88 -16.17 17.38
C ARG A 408 17.21 -15.44 17.39
N ALA A 409 18.27 -16.19 17.59
CA ALA A 409 19.63 -15.69 17.40
C ALA A 409 19.85 -15.36 15.91
N VAL A 410 20.63 -14.31 15.64
CA VAL A 410 21.05 -13.97 14.29
C VAL A 410 22.07 -14.99 13.78
N THR A 411 22.06 -15.25 12.47
CA THR A 411 23.11 -16.00 11.80
C THR A 411 24.39 -15.17 11.69
N VAL A 412 25.53 -15.80 11.42
CA VAL A 412 26.81 -15.08 11.22
C VAL A 412 26.69 -14.09 10.05
N THR A 413 26.03 -14.48 8.98
CA THR A 413 25.81 -13.63 7.80
C THR A 413 24.96 -12.41 8.17
N GLU A 414 23.85 -12.58 8.89
CA GLU A 414 23.01 -11.47 9.33
C GLU A 414 23.76 -10.53 10.28
N LYS A 415 24.55 -11.09 11.22
CA LYS A 415 25.36 -10.28 12.13
C LYS A 415 26.36 -9.40 11.37
N ASN A 416 27.03 -9.96 10.35
CA ASN A 416 27.94 -9.22 9.49
C ASN A 416 27.20 -8.14 8.68
N LEU A 417 26.00 -8.47 8.15
CA LEU A 417 25.16 -7.51 7.43
C LEU A 417 24.74 -6.33 8.32
N PHE A 418 24.20 -6.59 9.52
CA PHE A 418 23.82 -5.52 10.44
C PHE A 418 25.01 -4.65 10.84
N LYS A 419 26.19 -5.25 11.07
CA LYS A 419 27.39 -4.52 11.40
C LYS A 419 27.90 -3.68 10.24
N ALA A 420 27.90 -4.22 9.01
CA ALA A 420 28.37 -3.51 7.82
C ALA A 420 27.43 -2.34 7.43
N VAL A 421 26.10 -2.55 7.46
CA VAL A 421 25.12 -1.59 6.94
C VAL A 421 24.66 -0.60 8.00
N LEU A 422 24.42 -1.07 9.25
CA LEU A 422 23.90 -0.25 10.35
C LEU A 422 24.97 0.17 11.37
N GLY A 423 26.16 -0.46 11.35
CA GLY A 423 27.16 -0.30 12.41
C GLY A 423 26.75 -0.92 13.76
N LEU A 424 25.71 -1.77 13.79
CA LEU A 424 25.12 -2.33 15.01
C LEU A 424 25.53 -3.79 15.20
N ASP A 425 25.85 -4.17 16.44
CA ASP A 425 26.09 -5.55 16.86
C ASP A 425 24.77 -6.14 17.40
N ILE A 426 24.02 -6.82 16.54
CA ILE A 426 22.72 -7.42 16.85
C ILE A 426 22.91 -8.91 17.11
N ASN A 427 22.34 -9.41 18.20
CA ASN A 427 22.45 -10.82 18.61
C ASN A 427 21.12 -11.58 18.43
N GLU A 428 19.99 -10.89 18.51
CA GLU A 428 18.65 -11.48 18.38
C GLU A 428 17.76 -10.62 17.50
N ILE A 429 16.92 -11.28 16.72
CA ILE A 429 15.84 -10.67 15.90
C ILE A 429 14.57 -11.48 16.06
N PHE A 430 13.47 -10.96 15.49
CA PHE A 430 12.22 -11.72 15.38
C PHE A 430 12.10 -12.40 14.01
N ASP A 431 11.48 -13.58 14.00
CA ASP A 431 11.14 -14.30 12.78
C ASP A 431 9.69 -14.74 12.80
N ALA A 432 9.18 -15.13 11.61
CA ALA A 432 7.83 -15.61 11.46
C ALA A 432 7.68 -17.02 12.09
N ASN A 433 6.56 -17.24 12.78
CA ASN A 433 6.17 -18.60 13.16
C ASN A 433 5.65 -19.32 11.90
N PRO A 434 6.33 -20.36 11.38
CA PRO A 434 5.92 -21.02 10.14
C PRO A 434 4.52 -21.68 10.23
N ASN A 435 4.09 -22.06 11.44
CA ASN A 435 2.76 -22.62 11.66
C ASN A 435 1.67 -21.53 11.77
N GLY A 436 2.07 -20.26 11.91
CA GLY A 436 1.14 -19.16 12.10
C GLY A 436 0.35 -19.21 13.40
N CYS A 437 -0.75 -18.47 13.46
CA CYS A 437 -1.75 -18.50 14.54
C CYS A 437 -3.11 -18.09 13.96
N ASN A 438 -4.15 -18.08 14.80
CA ASN A 438 -5.53 -17.73 14.38
C ASN A 438 -5.68 -16.28 13.86
N TYR A 439 -4.67 -15.42 14.03
CA TYR A 439 -4.70 -14.01 13.66
C TYR A 439 -3.85 -13.68 12.42
N CYS A 440 -3.14 -14.66 11.85
CA CYS A 440 -2.17 -14.38 10.81
C CYS A 440 -2.08 -15.49 9.77
N ASN A 441 -1.28 -15.25 8.74
CA ASN A 441 -0.93 -16.22 7.72
C ASN A 441 0.55 -16.57 7.84
N HIS A 442 0.87 -17.85 8.20
CA HIS A 442 2.24 -18.35 8.32
C HIS A 442 3.20 -17.38 9.05
N GLY A 443 2.70 -16.73 10.12
CA GLY A 443 3.48 -15.80 10.90
C GLY A 443 3.51 -14.35 10.40
N TYR A 444 2.81 -14.03 9.30
CA TYR A 444 2.73 -12.67 8.76
C TYR A 444 1.31 -12.11 8.80
N LYS A 445 1.16 -10.80 9.00
CA LYS A 445 -0.11 -10.08 8.96
C LYS A 445 0.08 -8.63 8.55
N GLY A 446 -0.49 -8.29 7.40
CA GLY A 446 -0.42 -6.94 6.84
C GLY A 446 0.95 -6.61 6.25
N ARG A 447 1.17 -5.34 5.95
CA ARG A 447 2.37 -4.84 5.27
C ARG A 447 2.93 -3.64 5.99
N ILE A 448 4.23 -3.38 5.83
CA ILE A 448 4.93 -2.21 6.35
C ILE A 448 5.73 -1.56 5.24
N ALA A 449 5.70 -0.23 5.16
CA ALA A 449 6.48 0.50 4.18
C ALA A 449 7.97 0.51 4.55
N ILE A 450 8.83 0.35 3.57
CA ILE A 450 10.26 0.56 3.62
C ILE A 450 10.55 1.82 2.80
N GLN A 451 11.23 2.81 3.39
CA GLN A 451 11.22 4.16 2.85
C GLN A 451 12.61 4.79 2.86
N GLU A 452 12.95 5.41 1.73
CA GLU A 452 14.08 6.32 1.57
C GLU A 452 13.52 7.74 1.41
N VAL A 453 14.01 8.71 2.18
CA VAL A 453 13.56 10.09 2.11
C VAL A 453 14.72 11.01 1.78
N LEU A 454 14.68 11.59 0.58
CA LEU A 454 15.62 12.58 0.10
C LEU A 454 15.01 13.98 0.25
N LEU A 455 15.52 14.75 1.21
CA LEU A 455 15.23 16.19 1.30
C LEU A 455 16.25 16.93 0.42
N ILE A 456 15.77 17.73 -0.54
CA ILE A 456 16.61 18.45 -1.47
C ILE A 456 17.19 19.70 -0.79
N ASN A 457 18.48 19.65 -0.48
CA ASN A 457 19.22 20.77 0.06
C ASN A 457 19.84 21.63 -1.05
N GLN A 458 20.52 22.74 -0.69
CA GLN A 458 21.11 23.65 -1.67
C GLN A 458 22.18 22.98 -2.53
N GLU A 459 23.01 22.13 -1.97
CA GLU A 459 24.07 21.43 -2.71
C GLU A 459 23.50 20.50 -3.79
N VAL A 460 22.43 19.76 -3.46
CA VAL A 460 21.74 18.89 -4.43
C VAL A 460 21.04 19.73 -5.51
N ARG A 461 20.46 20.90 -5.15
CA ARG A 461 19.90 21.86 -6.12
C ARG A 461 20.95 22.34 -7.11
N ASP A 462 22.09 22.79 -6.60
CA ASP A 462 23.20 23.30 -7.41
C ASP A 462 23.75 22.19 -8.34
N ALA A 463 23.88 20.98 -7.83
CA ALA A 463 24.30 19.81 -8.58
C ALA A 463 23.34 19.44 -9.72
N ILE A 464 22.02 19.44 -9.46
CA ILE A 464 20.99 19.21 -10.49
C ILE A 464 21.05 20.31 -11.55
N SER A 465 21.13 21.58 -11.12
CA SER A 465 21.17 22.73 -12.01
C SER A 465 22.42 22.73 -12.89
N ALA A 466 23.57 22.39 -12.32
CA ALA A 466 24.85 22.29 -13.03
C ALA A 466 24.92 21.08 -13.99
N GLY A 467 24.00 20.11 -13.83
CA GLY A 467 23.96 18.91 -14.66
C GLY A 467 25.16 18.00 -14.43
N ILE A 468 25.58 17.83 -13.17
CA ILE A 468 26.66 16.90 -12.82
C ILE A 468 26.29 15.46 -13.22
N ARG A 469 27.32 14.61 -13.36
CA ARG A 469 27.10 13.21 -13.73
C ARG A 469 26.32 12.47 -12.65
N LYS A 470 25.57 11.44 -13.05
CA LYS A 470 24.75 10.60 -12.17
C LYS A 470 25.54 10.06 -10.97
N ASP A 471 26.77 9.57 -11.22
CA ASP A 471 27.62 9.00 -10.16
C ASP A 471 28.06 10.05 -9.14
N GLU A 472 28.31 11.27 -9.59
CA GLU A 472 28.64 12.39 -8.72
C GLU A 472 27.44 12.83 -7.89
N LEU A 473 26.26 12.91 -8.53
CA LEU A 473 25.00 13.19 -7.82
C LEU A 473 24.67 12.10 -6.81
N ARG A 474 24.87 10.82 -7.18
CA ARG A 474 24.70 9.67 -6.27
C ARG A 474 25.62 9.80 -5.05
N SER A 475 26.89 10.04 -5.28
CA SER A 475 27.88 10.22 -4.20
C SER A 475 27.49 11.38 -3.28
N LEU A 476 27.02 12.49 -3.83
CA LEU A 476 26.57 13.65 -3.06
C LEU A 476 25.33 13.32 -2.21
N VAL A 477 24.33 12.65 -2.79
CA VAL A 477 23.07 12.31 -2.12
C VAL A 477 23.30 11.32 -0.98
N TYR A 478 24.05 10.23 -1.24
CA TYR A 478 24.23 9.14 -0.27
C TYR A 478 25.44 9.30 0.67
N SER A 479 26.27 10.33 0.50
CA SER A 479 27.38 10.62 1.41
C SER A 479 26.96 11.22 2.75
N ARG A 480 25.70 11.58 2.91
CA ARG A 480 25.15 12.31 4.07
C ARG A 480 23.90 11.62 4.62
N ASP A 481 23.09 12.36 5.32
CA ASP A 481 21.94 11.93 6.15
C ASP A 481 20.83 11.14 5.46
N VAL A 482 21.05 10.56 4.28
CA VAL A 482 20.03 9.74 3.61
C VAL A 482 20.12 8.32 4.16
N ILE A 483 19.02 7.89 4.78
CA ILE A 483 18.84 6.49 5.18
C ILE A 483 18.35 5.75 3.94
N THR A 484 19.15 4.82 3.42
CA THR A 484 18.80 4.01 2.26
C THR A 484 17.65 3.06 2.57
N MET A 485 16.97 2.54 1.53
CA MET A 485 15.92 1.54 1.74
C MET A 485 16.44 0.30 2.48
N LEU A 486 17.69 -0.14 2.20
CA LEU A 486 18.29 -1.26 2.92
C LEU A 486 18.45 -0.95 4.40
N GLN A 487 18.98 0.21 4.76
CA GLN A 487 19.13 0.63 6.16
C GLN A 487 17.78 0.72 6.87
N ASP A 488 16.78 1.38 6.25
CA ASP A 488 15.43 1.49 6.82
C ASP A 488 14.77 0.11 7.00
N GLY A 489 14.92 -0.77 6.01
CA GLY A 489 14.45 -2.15 6.11
C GLY A 489 15.09 -2.93 7.25
N LEU A 490 16.41 -2.86 7.39
CA LEU A 490 17.13 -3.53 8.47
C LEU A 490 16.80 -2.94 9.85
N PHE A 491 16.58 -1.63 9.99
CA PHE A 491 16.04 -1.06 11.22
C PHE A 491 14.69 -1.65 11.59
N LYS A 492 13.81 -1.87 10.61
CA LYS A 492 12.50 -2.51 10.83
C LYS A 492 12.60 -3.99 11.18
N VAL A 493 13.64 -4.69 10.70
CA VAL A 493 13.95 -6.06 11.14
C VAL A 493 14.37 -6.07 12.61
N VAL A 494 15.29 -5.20 13.02
CA VAL A 494 15.75 -5.05 14.41
C VAL A 494 14.57 -4.70 15.34
N ALA A 495 13.66 -3.85 14.87
CA ALA A 495 12.44 -3.50 15.59
C ALA A 495 11.38 -4.63 15.63
N GLY A 496 11.59 -5.74 14.92
CA GLY A 496 10.70 -6.90 14.90
C GLY A 496 9.41 -6.69 14.09
N PHE A 497 9.44 -5.85 13.06
CA PHE A 497 8.30 -5.64 12.16
C PHE A 497 8.30 -6.56 10.95
N THR A 498 9.47 -6.98 10.46
CA THR A 498 9.63 -7.85 9.29
C THR A 498 10.88 -8.72 9.45
N THR A 499 11.23 -9.50 8.44
CA THR A 499 12.40 -10.40 8.47
C THR A 499 13.50 -9.94 7.53
N THR A 500 14.74 -10.36 7.79
CA THR A 500 15.90 -10.08 6.93
C THR A 500 15.66 -10.58 5.49
N ASN A 501 15.09 -11.78 5.35
CA ASN A 501 14.80 -12.38 4.05
C ASN A 501 13.82 -11.54 3.21
N GLU A 502 12.80 -10.97 3.82
CA GLU A 502 11.84 -10.12 3.12
C GLU A 502 12.48 -8.82 2.64
N ILE A 503 13.37 -8.22 3.44
CA ILE A 503 14.09 -7.01 3.03
C ILE A 503 15.06 -7.30 1.89
N LEU A 504 15.84 -8.38 1.97
CA LEU A 504 16.77 -8.75 0.90
C LEU A 504 16.04 -9.03 -0.42
N LYS A 505 14.94 -9.79 -0.41
CA LYS A 505 14.11 -10.02 -1.60
C LYS A 505 13.63 -8.73 -2.27
N LEU A 506 13.25 -7.71 -1.48
CA LEU A 506 12.77 -6.45 -2.00
C LEU A 506 13.88 -5.60 -2.64
N ILE A 507 15.13 -5.79 -2.21
CA ILE A 507 16.27 -4.98 -2.63
C ILE A 507 17.10 -5.68 -3.71
N GLU A 508 17.23 -7.02 -3.67
CA GLU A 508 17.95 -7.83 -4.68
C GLU A 508 17.35 -7.75 -6.10
N VAL A 509 16.08 -7.38 -6.23
CA VAL A 509 15.41 -7.20 -7.54
C VAL A 509 15.90 -5.94 -8.27
N GLU A 510 16.63 -5.07 -7.60
CA GLU A 510 17.12 -3.82 -8.17
C GLU A 510 18.61 -3.64 -7.83
N ASP A 511 19.44 -3.46 -8.85
CA ASP A 511 20.90 -3.25 -8.89
C ASP A 511 21.50 -2.26 -7.86
N GLU A 512 20.95 -2.14 -6.65
CA GLU A 512 21.48 -1.28 -5.59
C GLU A 512 22.65 -1.92 -4.82
N THR A 513 22.99 -3.18 -5.09
CA THR A 513 24.09 -3.89 -4.41
C THR A 513 25.47 -3.71 -5.05
N HIS A 514 25.58 -2.96 -6.12
CA HIS A 514 26.90 -2.67 -6.69
C HIS A 514 27.71 -1.78 -5.75
N GLY A 515 28.33 -2.38 -4.73
CA GLY A 515 29.38 -1.77 -3.91
C GLY A 515 29.32 -1.99 -2.39
N ILE A 516 28.40 -2.77 -1.84
CA ILE A 516 28.28 -2.95 -0.37
C ILE A 516 28.33 -4.43 0.08
N LEU A 517 28.36 -5.42 -0.85
CA LEU A 517 28.59 -6.83 -0.51
C LEU A 517 29.99 -7.26 -0.94
#